data_a9eb7abdab858185d3438e4dca9fc725
#
_entry.id   a9eb7abdab858185d3438e4dca9fc725
#
_cell.length_a   1.000
_cell.length_b   1.000
_cell.length_c   1.000
_cell.angle_alpha   90.00
_cell.angle_beta   90.00
_cell.angle_gamma   90.00
#
_symmetry.space_group_name_H-M   'P 1'
#
loop_
_entity.id
_entity.type
_entity.pdbx_description
1 polymer ?
#
loop_
_entity_poly.entity_id
_entity_poly.type
_entity_poly.pdbx_seq_one_letter_code
_entity_poly.pdbx_strand_id
1 'polypeptide(L)'
;MKKVGIIGVESKHAEFFGKLINVDKAYPGFFVEAIAPIDKADRLPYVLERCPIKKICDSAEELIDSCDCVLLITRLPQTHYALAMKCLDAGKPVFVDKPFTASVGEAKELLEVSLKKGLTLLGGSSLCFDPSIKLNLAQIKSSPLTHFKFTADPESPFGGYAFYLSHLTDLCTSIYGETHLVSASRKGNSISSLVRHASGIALLSTSLEPHECEIIYEQQGKSSLLTLSDTNCYQNGLNAFFAAVNGAPSSNEYLSQSVALIGEITNFFLNQ
;
A
#
# COMPACT_ATOMS: atom_id res chain seq x y z
N MET A 1 -0.07 -6.60 25.74
CA MET A 1 -0.68 -6.04 24.51
C MET A 1 0.32 -5.08 23.89
N LYS A 2 0.57 -5.22 22.58
CA LYS A 2 1.47 -4.32 21.84
C LYS A 2 0.79 -3.00 21.54
N LYS A 3 1.51 -1.91 21.73
CA LYS A 3 1.06 -0.54 21.48
C LYS A 3 1.29 -0.18 20.02
N VAL A 4 0.24 0.21 19.33
CA VAL A 4 0.27 0.66 17.94
C VAL A 4 0.23 2.18 17.90
N GLY A 5 1.11 2.81 17.14
CA GLY A 5 1.06 4.22 16.82
C GLY A 5 0.52 4.45 15.41
N ILE A 6 -0.26 5.52 15.21
CA ILE A 6 -0.71 5.97 13.90
C ILE A 6 -0.07 7.32 13.58
N ILE A 7 0.71 7.41 12.51
CA ILE A 7 1.28 8.66 12.00
C ILE A 7 0.48 9.09 10.76
N GLY A 8 -0.17 10.26 10.85
CA GLY A 8 -1.02 10.83 9.81
C GLY A 8 -2.52 10.63 10.10
N VAL A 9 -3.34 11.57 9.66
CA VAL A 9 -4.80 11.58 9.82
C VAL A 9 -5.55 12.01 8.56
N GLU A 10 -4.88 12.53 7.54
CA GLU A 10 -5.52 13.00 6.32
C GLU A 10 -6.18 11.85 5.54
N SER A 11 -5.61 10.66 5.60
CA SER A 11 -6.17 9.46 5.00
C SER A 11 -7.34 8.90 5.82
N LYS A 12 -8.37 8.37 5.13
CA LYS A 12 -9.44 7.59 5.79
C LYS A 12 -8.91 6.34 6.49
N HIS A 13 -7.69 5.89 6.15
CA HIS A 13 -7.09 4.70 6.76
C HIS A 13 -6.91 4.85 8.28
N ALA A 14 -6.70 6.07 8.80
CA ALA A 14 -6.61 6.32 10.24
C ALA A 14 -7.85 5.82 10.99
N GLU A 15 -9.04 6.18 10.50
CA GLU A 15 -10.30 5.78 11.12
C GLU A 15 -10.57 4.29 10.96
N PHE A 16 -10.30 3.72 9.77
CA PHE A 16 -10.51 2.28 9.53
C PHE A 16 -9.58 1.42 10.37
N PHE A 17 -8.30 1.71 10.38
CA PHE A 17 -7.34 0.96 11.20
C PHE A 17 -7.62 1.12 12.69
N GLY A 18 -7.86 2.35 13.13
CA GLY A 18 -8.21 2.62 14.51
C GLY A 18 -9.48 1.89 14.96
N LYS A 19 -10.53 1.92 14.12
CA LYS A 19 -11.78 1.20 14.39
C LYS A 19 -11.57 -0.30 14.50
N LEU A 20 -10.91 -0.93 13.52
CA LEU A 20 -10.64 -2.37 13.51
C LEU A 20 -9.87 -2.81 14.78
N ILE A 21 -8.90 -2.00 15.23
CA ILE A 21 -8.05 -2.35 16.37
C ILE A 21 -8.74 -2.04 17.71
N ASN A 22 -9.23 -0.80 17.92
CA ASN A 22 -9.69 -0.35 19.22
C ASN A 22 -11.18 -0.57 19.47
N VAL A 23 -12.03 -0.52 18.43
CA VAL A 23 -13.48 -0.64 18.56
C VAL A 23 -13.95 -2.06 18.30
N ASP A 24 -13.63 -2.58 17.13
CA ASP A 24 -14.03 -3.93 16.72
C ASP A 24 -13.19 -5.02 17.41
N LYS A 25 -12.02 -4.65 17.98
CA LYS A 25 -11.08 -5.53 18.69
C LYS A 25 -10.70 -6.77 17.86
N ALA A 26 -10.58 -6.58 16.55
CA ALA A 26 -10.26 -7.65 15.60
C ALA A 26 -8.86 -8.25 15.84
N TYR A 27 -8.01 -7.55 16.59
CA TYR A 27 -6.61 -7.94 16.86
C TYR A 27 -6.32 -8.08 18.36
N PRO A 28 -6.73 -9.19 18.99
CA PRO A 28 -6.39 -9.45 20.38
C PRO A 28 -4.88 -9.42 20.58
N GLY A 29 -4.38 -8.57 21.46
CA GLY A 29 -2.95 -8.38 21.70
C GLY A 29 -2.37 -7.09 21.12
N PHE A 30 -3.14 -6.33 20.32
CA PHE A 30 -2.77 -5.00 19.82
C PHE A 30 -3.80 -3.94 20.24
N PHE A 31 -3.37 -2.70 20.42
CA PHE A 31 -4.26 -1.55 20.60
C PHE A 31 -3.58 -0.27 20.12
N VAL A 32 -4.35 0.64 19.55
CA VAL A 32 -3.86 1.96 19.18
C VAL A 32 -3.74 2.81 20.44
N GLU A 33 -2.49 3.07 20.85
CA GLU A 33 -2.13 3.88 22.00
C GLU A 33 -2.12 5.37 21.68
N ALA A 34 -1.52 5.71 20.52
CA ALA A 34 -1.20 7.08 20.17
C ALA A 34 -1.45 7.39 18.70
N ILE A 35 -1.70 8.67 18.41
CA ILE A 35 -1.81 9.22 17.07
C ILE A 35 -1.02 10.52 16.98
N ALA A 36 -0.29 10.74 15.87
CA ALA A 36 0.42 11.96 15.55
C ALA A 36 -0.17 12.57 14.26
N PRO A 37 -0.97 13.65 14.35
CA PRO A 37 -1.62 14.30 13.21
C PRO A 37 -0.67 15.29 12.51
N ILE A 38 0.45 14.78 11.99
CA ILE A 38 1.52 15.60 11.40
C ILE A 38 1.26 16.05 9.95
N ASP A 39 0.18 15.57 9.36
CA ASP A 39 -0.38 16.04 8.10
C ASP A 39 -1.57 16.97 8.36
N LYS A 40 -2.63 16.98 7.56
CA LYS A 40 -3.80 17.82 7.79
C LYS A 40 -4.59 17.39 9.04
N ALA A 41 -4.35 18.07 10.15
CA ALA A 41 -4.91 17.76 11.47
C ALA A 41 -6.42 18.04 11.60
N ASP A 42 -7.05 18.70 10.64
CA ASP A 42 -8.48 19.02 10.62
C ASP A 42 -9.38 17.77 10.65
N ARG A 43 -8.88 16.61 10.21
CA ARG A 43 -9.59 15.33 10.33
C ARG A 43 -9.46 14.64 11.69
N LEU A 44 -8.57 15.11 12.55
CA LEU A 44 -8.33 14.47 13.86
C LEU A 44 -9.60 14.31 14.71
N PRO A 45 -10.48 15.33 14.85
CA PRO A 45 -11.70 15.18 15.65
C PRO A 45 -12.59 14.04 15.14
N TYR A 46 -12.70 13.89 13.81
CA TYR A 46 -13.48 12.84 13.17
C TYR A 46 -12.89 11.44 13.42
N VAL A 47 -11.55 11.32 13.40
CA VAL A 47 -10.87 10.07 13.73
C VAL A 47 -11.10 9.68 15.17
N LEU A 48 -10.96 10.63 16.11
CA LEU A 48 -11.12 10.38 17.54
C LEU A 48 -12.56 10.01 17.93
N GLU A 49 -13.56 10.56 17.24
CA GLU A 49 -14.97 10.17 17.41
C GLU A 49 -15.21 8.69 17.09
N ARG A 50 -14.53 8.17 16.05
CA ARG A 50 -14.71 6.79 15.55
C ARG A 50 -13.74 5.79 16.14
N CYS A 51 -12.62 6.26 16.65
CA CYS A 51 -11.60 5.46 17.28
C CYS A 51 -11.08 6.15 18.54
N PRO A 52 -11.51 5.75 19.72
CA PRO A 52 -10.99 6.28 20.97
C PRO A 52 -9.49 6.01 21.10
N ILE A 53 -8.68 7.06 20.99
CA ILE A 53 -7.22 7.04 21.15
C ILE A 53 -6.89 7.95 22.31
N LYS A 54 -6.07 7.46 23.26
CA LYS A 54 -5.82 8.17 24.51
C LYS A 54 -4.77 9.27 24.38
N LYS A 55 -3.77 9.06 23.53
CA LYS A 55 -2.63 9.95 23.41
C LYS A 55 -2.59 10.57 22.02
N ILE A 56 -2.58 11.91 21.97
CA ILE A 56 -2.26 12.69 20.78
C ILE A 56 -0.84 13.18 20.97
N CYS A 57 0.04 12.89 20.01
CA CYS A 57 1.44 13.29 20.03
C CYS A 57 1.65 14.48 19.08
N ASP A 58 2.47 15.44 19.51
CA ASP A 58 2.81 16.62 18.73
C ASP A 58 3.85 16.34 17.64
N SER A 59 4.55 15.20 17.74
CA SER A 59 5.58 14.80 16.77
C SER A 59 5.56 13.29 16.50
N ALA A 60 6.19 12.90 15.38
CA ALA A 60 6.39 11.50 15.06
C ALA A 60 7.33 10.82 16.05
N GLU A 61 8.36 11.51 16.52
CA GLU A 61 9.35 11.01 17.48
C GLU A 61 8.67 10.64 18.80
N GLU A 62 7.85 11.53 19.35
CA GLU A 62 7.09 11.26 20.58
C GLU A 62 6.21 10.03 20.46
N LEU A 63 5.55 9.86 19.30
CA LEU A 63 4.71 8.70 19.02
C LEU A 63 5.57 7.43 18.95
N ILE A 64 6.67 7.44 18.18
CA ILE A 64 7.56 6.30 17.97
C ILE A 64 8.11 5.78 19.30
N ASP A 65 8.48 6.69 20.22
CA ASP A 65 8.99 6.33 21.55
C ASP A 65 7.92 5.65 22.41
N SER A 66 6.65 5.99 22.19
CA SER A 66 5.53 5.49 23.00
C SER A 66 4.92 4.18 22.50
N CYS A 67 5.33 3.66 21.32
CA CYS A 67 4.68 2.53 20.66
C CYS A 67 5.65 1.36 20.39
N ASP A 68 5.08 0.16 20.19
CA ASP A 68 5.82 -1.05 19.82
C ASP A 68 5.90 -1.25 18.30
N CYS A 69 4.94 -0.74 17.54
CA CYS A 69 4.91 -0.73 16.08
C CYS A 69 4.09 0.46 15.55
N VAL A 70 4.29 0.81 14.29
CA VAL A 70 3.74 2.04 13.70
C VAL A 70 2.97 1.74 12.40
N LEU A 71 1.82 2.39 12.24
CA LEU A 71 1.08 2.52 10.99
C LEU A 71 1.33 3.93 10.46
N LEU A 72 2.17 4.05 9.44
CA LEU A 72 2.50 5.30 8.77
C LEU A 72 1.56 5.49 7.58
N ILE A 73 0.63 6.42 7.72
CA ILE A 73 -0.49 6.61 6.79
C ILE A 73 -0.66 8.05 6.32
N THR A 74 0.41 8.85 6.41
CA THR A 74 0.41 10.17 5.76
C THR A 74 0.11 10.00 4.27
N ARG A 75 -0.54 11.01 3.69
CA ARG A 75 -1.06 10.87 2.32
C ARG A 75 0.00 11.07 1.24
N LEU A 76 1.00 11.89 1.52
CA LEU A 76 2.04 12.26 0.57
C LEU A 76 3.24 11.30 0.68
N PRO A 77 3.60 10.55 -0.39
CA PRO A 77 4.71 9.59 -0.36
C PRO A 77 6.07 10.25 -0.06
N GLN A 78 6.22 11.57 -0.30
CA GLN A 78 7.42 12.32 0.04
C GLN A 78 7.72 12.34 1.55
N THR A 79 6.71 12.11 2.39
CA THR A 79 6.88 12.08 3.85
C THR A 79 7.24 10.68 4.35
N HIS A 80 6.98 9.64 3.57
CA HIS A 80 7.06 8.25 4.02
C HIS A 80 8.49 7.81 4.34
N TYR A 81 9.44 8.13 3.47
CA TYR A 81 10.83 7.71 3.65
C TYR A 81 11.41 8.18 4.99
N ALA A 82 11.37 9.49 5.24
CA ALA A 82 11.97 10.06 6.44
C ALA A 82 11.31 9.54 7.73
N LEU A 83 9.98 9.35 7.72
CA LEU A 83 9.23 8.85 8.87
C LEU A 83 9.42 7.35 9.10
N ALA A 84 9.43 6.56 8.02
CA ALA A 84 9.71 5.13 8.11
C ALA A 84 11.14 4.86 8.58
N MET A 85 12.12 5.64 8.10
CA MET A 85 13.51 5.55 8.56
C MET A 85 13.62 5.81 10.06
N LYS A 86 12.95 6.85 10.59
CA LYS A 86 12.89 7.11 12.04
C LYS A 86 12.33 5.92 12.82
N CYS A 87 11.26 5.28 12.31
CA CYS A 87 10.72 4.07 12.93
C CYS A 87 11.74 2.93 12.96
N LEU A 88 12.38 2.66 11.81
CA LEU A 88 13.40 1.60 11.70
C LEU A 88 14.63 1.90 12.56
N ASP A 89 15.06 3.16 12.67
CA ASP A 89 16.19 3.56 13.51
C ASP A 89 15.89 3.39 15.00
N ALA A 90 14.64 3.64 15.40
CA ALA A 90 14.16 3.36 16.75
C ALA A 90 13.84 1.88 17.02
N GLY A 91 14.11 0.99 16.06
CA GLY A 91 13.84 -0.45 16.22
C GLY A 91 12.36 -0.83 16.17
N LYS A 92 11.52 0.02 15.52
CA LYS A 92 10.07 -0.22 15.46
C LYS A 92 9.65 -0.81 14.13
N PRO A 93 8.92 -1.94 14.12
CA PRO A 93 8.18 -2.41 12.95
C PRO A 93 7.27 -1.33 12.40
N VAL A 94 7.19 -1.20 11.07
CA VAL A 94 6.37 -0.17 10.43
C VAL A 94 5.62 -0.71 9.22
N PHE A 95 4.35 -0.34 9.12
CA PHE A 95 3.54 -0.45 7.90
C PHE A 95 3.47 0.92 7.25
N VAL A 96 3.89 1.02 5.99
CA VAL A 96 3.89 2.27 5.21
C VAL A 96 2.76 2.22 4.18
N ASP A 97 1.84 3.15 4.22
CA ASP A 97 0.73 3.21 3.26
C ASP A 97 1.22 3.49 1.82
N LYS A 98 0.30 3.40 0.89
CA LYS A 98 0.55 3.68 -0.53
C LYS A 98 0.40 5.19 -0.86
N PRO A 99 1.14 5.69 -1.85
CA PRO A 99 2.31 5.08 -2.50
C PRO A 99 3.47 4.89 -1.54
N PHE A 100 4.22 3.79 -1.63
CA PHE A 100 5.20 3.39 -0.62
C PHE A 100 6.26 4.47 -0.34
N THR A 101 6.92 5.00 -1.38
CA THR A 101 7.87 6.13 -1.31
C THR A 101 7.77 6.98 -2.57
N ALA A 102 8.43 8.14 -2.56
CA ALA A 102 8.49 9.04 -3.70
C ALA A 102 9.55 8.63 -4.75
N SER A 103 10.55 7.85 -4.36
CA SER A 103 11.62 7.41 -5.24
C SER A 103 12.06 5.97 -5.00
N VAL A 104 12.62 5.36 -6.04
CA VAL A 104 13.16 3.97 -5.99
C VAL A 104 14.34 3.87 -5.03
N GLY A 105 15.17 4.91 -4.96
CA GLY A 105 16.31 4.94 -4.03
C GLY A 105 15.85 4.85 -2.58
N GLU A 106 14.88 5.66 -2.20
CA GLU A 106 14.25 5.64 -0.87
C GLU A 106 13.63 4.27 -0.54
N ALA A 107 12.90 3.67 -1.51
CA ALA A 107 12.30 2.36 -1.31
C ALA A 107 13.36 1.28 -1.04
N LYS A 108 14.41 1.24 -1.86
CA LYS A 108 15.52 0.27 -1.70
C LYS A 108 16.24 0.43 -0.37
N GLU A 109 16.53 1.66 0.04
CA GLU A 109 17.21 1.93 1.30
C GLU A 109 16.38 1.48 2.51
N LEU A 110 15.07 1.78 2.53
CA LEU A 110 14.18 1.31 3.59
C LEU A 110 14.15 -0.23 3.68
N LEU A 111 14.07 -0.92 2.53
CA LEU A 111 14.08 -2.38 2.48
C LEU A 111 15.41 -2.95 2.99
N GLU A 112 16.54 -2.37 2.59
CA GLU A 112 17.88 -2.78 3.04
C GLU A 112 18.04 -2.57 4.54
N VAL A 113 17.65 -1.41 5.07
CA VAL A 113 17.75 -1.11 6.50
C VAL A 113 16.86 -2.03 7.32
N SER A 114 15.62 -2.29 6.86
CA SER A 114 14.71 -3.21 7.56
C SER A 114 15.27 -4.63 7.62
N LEU A 115 15.82 -5.12 6.50
CA LEU A 115 16.46 -6.44 6.42
C LEU A 115 17.67 -6.52 7.33
N LYS A 116 18.57 -5.54 7.28
CA LYS A 116 19.79 -5.48 8.11
C LYS A 116 19.48 -5.46 9.61
N LYS A 117 18.41 -4.77 9.99
CA LYS A 117 17.98 -4.69 11.40
C LYS A 117 17.07 -5.85 11.83
N GLY A 118 16.64 -6.71 10.91
CA GLY A 118 15.67 -7.78 11.20
C GLY A 118 14.30 -7.25 11.62
N LEU A 119 13.89 -6.09 11.12
CA LEU A 119 12.64 -5.44 11.47
C LEU A 119 11.57 -5.66 10.39
N THR A 120 10.33 -5.80 10.84
CA THR A 120 9.19 -5.86 9.91
C THR A 120 8.98 -4.49 9.27
N LEU A 121 9.09 -4.47 7.95
CA LEU A 121 8.64 -3.37 7.08
C LEU A 121 7.68 -3.95 6.06
N LEU A 122 6.43 -3.56 6.12
CA LEU A 122 5.39 -3.88 5.13
C LEU A 122 4.73 -2.59 4.65
N GLY A 123 3.94 -2.67 3.60
CA GLY A 123 3.21 -1.51 3.12
C GLY A 123 2.73 -1.65 1.70
N GLY A 124 2.53 -0.48 1.07
CA GLY A 124 1.90 -0.38 -0.24
C GLY A 124 0.40 -0.60 -0.17
N SER A 125 -0.17 -1.04 -1.27
CA SER A 125 -1.60 -1.28 -1.38
C SER A 125 -2.05 -2.47 -0.53
N SER A 126 -2.99 -2.22 0.38
CA SER A 126 -3.61 -3.29 1.18
C SER A 126 -4.34 -4.34 0.34
N LEU A 127 -4.67 -4.05 -0.92
CA LEU A 127 -5.25 -5.01 -1.88
C LEU A 127 -4.31 -6.20 -2.15
N CYS A 128 -2.99 -6.00 -2.07
CA CYS A 128 -2.00 -7.07 -2.28
C CYS A 128 -2.10 -8.21 -1.28
N PHE A 129 -2.73 -7.97 -0.14
CA PHE A 129 -2.90 -8.96 0.94
C PHE A 129 -4.22 -9.71 0.87
N ASP A 130 -5.01 -9.56 -0.21
CA ASP A 130 -6.27 -10.30 -0.37
C ASP A 130 -5.98 -11.80 -0.52
N PRO A 131 -6.57 -12.65 0.32
CA PRO A 131 -6.34 -14.11 0.29
C PRO A 131 -6.70 -14.75 -1.06
N SER A 132 -7.65 -14.18 -1.79
CA SER A 132 -8.07 -14.70 -3.08
C SER A 132 -6.96 -14.64 -4.14
N ILE A 133 -6.03 -13.68 -4.05
CA ILE A 133 -4.85 -13.63 -4.93
C ILE A 133 -3.99 -14.88 -4.72
N LYS A 134 -3.73 -15.24 -3.47
CA LYS A 134 -2.92 -16.44 -3.15
C LYS A 134 -3.60 -17.72 -3.64
N LEU A 135 -4.92 -17.82 -3.51
CA LEU A 135 -5.69 -18.97 -3.96
C LEU A 135 -5.68 -19.13 -5.49
N ASN A 136 -5.58 -18.03 -6.23
CA ASN A 136 -5.58 -18.02 -7.70
C ASN A 136 -4.19 -17.75 -8.32
N LEU A 137 -3.13 -17.69 -7.50
CA LEU A 137 -1.80 -17.23 -7.93
C LEU A 137 -1.22 -18.03 -9.10
N ALA A 138 -1.36 -19.36 -9.07
CA ALA A 138 -0.84 -20.23 -10.12
C ALA A 138 -1.55 -19.98 -11.47
N GLN A 139 -2.87 -19.81 -11.43
CA GLN A 139 -3.69 -19.52 -12.61
C GLN A 139 -3.37 -18.12 -13.18
N ILE A 140 -3.28 -17.11 -12.31
CA ILE A 140 -2.92 -15.75 -12.71
C ILE A 140 -1.53 -15.76 -13.38
N LYS A 141 -0.54 -16.41 -12.76
CA LYS A 141 0.83 -16.48 -13.30
C LYS A 141 0.95 -17.27 -14.59
N SER A 142 0.05 -18.20 -14.86
CA SER A 142 0.05 -18.98 -16.10
C SER A 142 -0.71 -18.31 -17.25
N SER A 143 -1.41 -17.19 -16.98
CA SER A 143 -2.13 -16.44 -18.00
C SER A 143 -1.14 -15.76 -18.97
N PRO A 144 -1.35 -15.85 -20.28
CA PRO A 144 -0.52 -15.15 -21.26
C PRO A 144 -0.67 -13.64 -21.21
N LEU A 145 -1.83 -13.17 -20.75
CA LEU A 145 -2.13 -11.77 -20.50
C LEU A 145 -2.99 -11.66 -19.22
N THR A 146 -2.56 -10.80 -18.31
CA THR A 146 -3.37 -10.43 -17.14
C THR A 146 -3.75 -8.95 -17.22
N HIS A 147 -5.00 -8.64 -16.94
CA HIS A 147 -5.48 -7.26 -16.94
C HIS A 147 -5.90 -6.85 -15.53
N PHE A 148 -5.22 -5.84 -14.98
CA PHE A 148 -5.53 -5.21 -13.70
C PHE A 148 -6.29 -3.93 -13.94
N LYS A 149 -7.44 -3.75 -13.29
CA LYS A 149 -8.30 -2.57 -13.41
C LYS A 149 -8.57 -1.95 -12.05
N PHE A 150 -8.56 -0.63 -11.99
CA PHE A 150 -8.88 0.12 -10.77
C PHE A 150 -9.47 1.49 -11.09
N THR A 151 -10.40 1.96 -10.25
CA THR A 151 -10.93 3.33 -10.34
C THR A 151 -9.88 4.31 -9.84
N ALA A 152 -9.50 5.29 -10.66
CA ALA A 152 -8.48 6.28 -10.30
C ALA A 152 -8.75 7.62 -10.96
N ASP A 153 -8.58 8.69 -10.18
CA ASP A 153 -8.57 10.05 -10.67
C ASP A 153 -7.16 10.42 -11.15
N PRO A 154 -6.97 10.67 -12.47
CA PRO A 154 -5.67 11.06 -13.00
C PRO A 154 -5.23 12.46 -12.56
N GLU A 155 -6.15 13.29 -12.09
CA GLU A 155 -5.89 14.65 -11.61
C GLU A 155 -5.88 14.73 -10.07
N SER A 156 -5.62 13.61 -9.39
CA SER A 156 -5.57 13.57 -7.92
C SER A 156 -4.62 14.64 -7.35
N PRO A 157 -5.06 15.44 -6.35
CA PRO A 157 -4.20 16.45 -5.72
C PRO A 157 -3.02 15.87 -4.93
N PHE A 158 -2.96 14.54 -4.77
CA PHE A 158 -1.92 13.84 -4.01
C PHE A 158 -0.78 13.29 -4.88
N GLY A 159 -0.63 13.78 -6.08
CA GLY A 159 0.40 13.31 -7.01
C GLY A 159 -0.18 12.81 -8.34
N GLY A 160 -1.37 13.28 -8.69
CA GLY A 160 -2.01 12.96 -9.95
C GLY A 160 -2.27 11.45 -10.10
N TYR A 161 -2.07 10.98 -11.31
CA TYR A 161 -2.26 9.58 -11.67
C TYR A 161 -1.43 8.60 -10.82
N ALA A 162 -0.18 8.94 -10.51
CA ALA A 162 0.73 8.07 -9.77
C ALA A 162 0.19 7.64 -8.39
N PHE A 163 -0.62 8.50 -7.76
CA PHE A 163 -1.19 8.22 -6.43
C PHE A 163 -2.12 7.00 -6.43
N TYR A 164 -2.94 6.82 -7.48
CA TYR A 164 -3.85 5.67 -7.59
C TYR A 164 -3.23 4.51 -8.39
N LEU A 165 -2.32 4.81 -9.33
CA LEU A 165 -1.57 3.80 -10.07
C LEU A 165 -0.82 2.85 -9.13
N SER A 166 -0.40 3.32 -7.95
CA SER A 166 0.28 2.51 -6.95
C SER A 166 -0.50 1.24 -6.57
N HIS A 167 -1.82 1.26 -6.57
CA HIS A 167 -2.60 0.03 -6.34
C HIS A 167 -2.34 -1.04 -7.39
N LEU A 168 -2.30 -0.65 -8.67
CA LEU A 168 -2.09 -1.58 -9.78
C LEU A 168 -0.64 -2.03 -9.92
N THR A 169 0.32 -1.12 -9.70
CA THR A 169 1.75 -1.48 -9.74
C THR A 169 2.13 -2.38 -8.59
N ASP A 170 1.61 -2.13 -7.37
CA ASP A 170 1.81 -2.99 -6.21
C ASP A 170 1.25 -4.40 -6.47
N LEU A 171 0.00 -4.50 -6.97
CA LEU A 171 -0.60 -5.79 -7.33
C LEU A 171 0.21 -6.52 -8.39
N CYS A 172 0.57 -5.85 -9.48
CA CYS A 172 1.32 -6.44 -10.57
C CYS A 172 2.69 -6.96 -10.10
N THR A 173 3.46 -6.12 -9.38
CA THR A 173 4.79 -6.48 -8.91
C THR A 173 4.77 -7.48 -7.75
N SER A 174 3.74 -7.48 -6.91
CA SER A 174 3.60 -8.50 -5.86
C SER A 174 3.35 -9.90 -6.43
N ILE A 175 2.71 -9.99 -7.61
CA ILE A 175 2.42 -11.24 -8.29
C ILE A 175 3.59 -11.68 -9.17
N TYR A 176 4.14 -10.78 -9.96
CA TYR A 176 5.09 -11.11 -11.02
C TYR A 176 6.55 -10.76 -10.72
N GLY A 177 6.80 -9.95 -9.70
CA GLY A 177 8.13 -9.42 -9.41
C GLY A 177 8.52 -8.30 -10.37
N GLU A 178 9.75 -8.33 -10.86
CA GLU A 178 10.29 -7.30 -11.75
C GLU A 178 9.45 -7.15 -13.01
N THR A 179 9.04 -5.92 -13.28
CA THR A 179 8.09 -5.57 -14.33
C THR A 179 8.48 -4.23 -14.94
N HIS A 180 8.46 -4.14 -16.27
CA HIS A 180 8.87 -2.96 -17.03
C HIS A 180 7.79 -2.47 -17.98
N LEU A 181 7.70 -1.16 -18.16
CA LEU A 181 6.80 -0.54 -19.12
C LEU A 181 7.18 -0.90 -20.56
N VAL A 182 6.18 -1.29 -21.35
CA VAL A 182 6.30 -1.46 -22.81
C VAL A 182 5.73 -0.23 -23.53
N SER A 183 4.53 0.19 -23.14
CA SER A 183 3.85 1.36 -23.69
C SER A 183 2.77 1.84 -22.74
N ALA A 184 2.39 3.11 -22.85
CA ALA A 184 1.24 3.65 -22.15
C ALA A 184 0.43 4.57 -23.08
N SER A 185 -0.85 4.74 -22.77
CA SER A 185 -1.73 5.64 -23.47
C SER A 185 -2.72 6.29 -22.51
N ARG A 186 -3.10 7.52 -22.82
CA ARG A 186 -4.14 8.27 -22.11
C ARG A 186 -5.22 8.74 -23.08
N LYS A 187 -6.47 8.49 -22.73
CA LYS A 187 -7.62 9.03 -23.45
C LYS A 187 -8.60 9.62 -22.43
N GLY A 188 -8.62 10.95 -22.34
CA GLY A 188 -9.36 11.64 -21.29
C GLY A 188 -8.87 11.22 -19.88
N ASN A 189 -9.78 10.69 -19.08
CA ASN A 189 -9.50 10.23 -17.73
C ASN A 189 -9.07 8.75 -17.64
N SER A 190 -9.07 8.04 -18.77
CA SER A 190 -8.65 6.64 -18.79
C SER A 190 -7.18 6.55 -19.18
N ILE A 191 -6.41 5.80 -18.40
CA ILE A 191 -5.01 5.53 -18.66
C ILE A 191 -4.81 4.00 -18.70
N SER A 192 -4.04 3.56 -19.69
CA SER A 192 -3.68 2.16 -19.86
C SER A 192 -2.17 2.04 -20.05
N SER A 193 -1.54 1.11 -19.35
CA SER A 193 -0.11 0.82 -19.41
C SER A 193 0.11 -0.66 -19.67
N LEU A 194 0.72 -1.00 -20.80
CA LEU A 194 1.15 -2.35 -21.10
C LEU A 194 2.53 -2.57 -20.50
N VAL A 195 2.67 -3.61 -19.70
CA VAL A 195 3.90 -3.93 -18.99
C VAL A 195 4.34 -5.36 -19.27
N ARG A 196 5.64 -5.62 -19.23
CA ARG A 196 6.24 -6.94 -19.43
C ARG A 196 6.87 -7.43 -18.12
N HIS A 197 6.67 -8.70 -17.82
CA HIS A 197 7.29 -9.43 -16.73
C HIS A 197 7.89 -10.75 -17.22
N ALA A 198 8.58 -11.50 -16.37
CA ALA A 198 9.31 -12.72 -16.77
C ALA A 198 8.45 -13.80 -17.45
N SER A 199 7.16 -13.90 -17.09
CA SER A 199 6.25 -14.94 -17.62
C SER A 199 5.24 -14.43 -18.67
N GLY A 200 5.26 -13.14 -19.06
CA GLY A 200 4.32 -12.62 -20.06
C GLY A 200 4.15 -11.11 -20.00
N ILE A 201 2.92 -10.68 -20.26
CA ILE A 201 2.51 -9.27 -20.27
C ILE A 201 1.31 -9.03 -19.37
N ALA A 202 1.22 -7.83 -18.83
CA ALA A 202 0.05 -7.38 -18.12
C ALA A 202 -0.41 -6.00 -18.62
N LEU A 203 -1.70 -5.74 -18.54
CA LEU A 203 -2.32 -4.46 -18.82
C LEU A 203 -2.77 -3.84 -17.49
N LEU A 204 -2.33 -2.64 -17.18
CA LEU A 204 -2.78 -1.84 -16.04
C LEU A 204 -3.70 -0.75 -16.57
N SER A 205 -4.97 -0.72 -16.15
CA SER A 205 -5.95 0.26 -16.63
C SER A 205 -6.61 0.99 -15.48
N THR A 206 -6.73 2.30 -15.61
CA THR A 206 -7.50 3.13 -14.68
C THR A 206 -8.55 3.95 -15.43
N SER A 207 -9.67 4.23 -14.78
CA SER A 207 -10.70 5.13 -15.27
C SER A 207 -11.43 5.80 -14.10
N LEU A 208 -12.24 6.83 -14.37
CA LEU A 208 -13.11 7.44 -13.36
C LEU A 208 -14.41 6.65 -13.12
N GLU A 209 -14.75 5.71 -14.03
CA GLU A 209 -15.92 4.86 -13.84
C GLU A 209 -15.77 4.03 -12.57
N PRO A 210 -16.71 4.14 -11.61
CA PRO A 210 -16.63 3.39 -10.38
C PRO A 210 -16.66 1.88 -10.66
N HIS A 211 -15.64 1.17 -10.24
CA HIS A 211 -15.57 -0.28 -10.25
C HIS A 211 -14.66 -0.77 -9.11
N GLU A 212 -14.87 -1.97 -8.65
CA GLU A 212 -13.97 -2.61 -7.70
C GLU A 212 -12.62 -2.91 -8.39
N CYS A 213 -11.60 -3.18 -7.59
CA CYS A 213 -10.33 -3.64 -8.14
C CYS A 213 -10.50 -5.02 -8.77
N GLU A 214 -10.17 -5.14 -10.04
CA GLU A 214 -10.37 -6.35 -10.83
C GLU A 214 -9.05 -6.90 -11.36
N ILE A 215 -8.89 -8.23 -11.31
CA ILE A 215 -7.84 -8.97 -12.00
C ILE A 215 -8.52 -9.92 -12.98
N ILE A 216 -8.32 -9.68 -14.28
CA ILE A 216 -8.86 -10.54 -15.35
C ILE A 216 -7.68 -11.34 -15.91
N TYR A 217 -7.82 -12.65 -15.95
CA TYR A 217 -6.80 -13.58 -16.43
C TYR A 217 -7.43 -14.74 -17.20
N GLU A 218 -6.62 -15.42 -18.01
CA GLU A 218 -7.08 -16.59 -18.76
C GLU A 218 -6.86 -17.87 -17.95
N GLN A 219 -7.88 -18.72 -17.92
CA GLN A 219 -7.81 -20.06 -17.36
C GLN A 219 -8.48 -21.06 -18.30
N GLN A 220 -7.72 -22.03 -18.80
CA GLN A 220 -8.23 -23.08 -19.71
C GLN A 220 -8.94 -22.51 -20.95
N GLY A 221 -8.37 -21.47 -21.57
CA GLY A 221 -8.92 -20.81 -22.76
C GLY A 221 -10.17 -19.96 -22.50
N LYS A 222 -10.47 -19.65 -21.25
CA LYS A 222 -11.59 -18.78 -20.85
C LYS A 222 -11.10 -17.64 -19.97
N SER A 223 -11.69 -16.45 -20.12
CA SER A 223 -11.46 -15.35 -19.22
C SER A 223 -12.07 -15.64 -17.85
N SER A 224 -11.27 -15.43 -16.81
CA SER A 224 -11.67 -15.49 -15.40
C SER A 224 -11.54 -14.12 -14.79
N LEU A 225 -12.45 -13.76 -13.89
CA LEU A 225 -12.47 -12.49 -13.17
C LEU A 225 -12.30 -12.74 -11.67
N LEU A 226 -11.33 -12.05 -11.08
CA LEU A 226 -11.16 -11.95 -9.64
C LEU A 226 -11.42 -10.51 -9.23
N THR A 227 -12.44 -10.30 -8.39
CA THR A 227 -12.76 -8.99 -7.83
C THR A 227 -12.21 -8.90 -6.41
N LEU A 228 -11.42 -7.86 -6.15
CA LEU A 228 -10.82 -7.59 -4.84
C LEU A 228 -11.67 -6.57 -4.10
N SER A 229 -12.14 -6.93 -2.91
CA SER A 229 -13.04 -6.09 -2.12
C SER A 229 -12.30 -4.96 -1.41
N ASP A 230 -12.71 -3.72 -1.66
CA ASP A 230 -12.24 -2.55 -0.93
C ASP A 230 -12.64 -2.59 0.56
N THR A 231 -13.72 -3.28 0.89
CA THR A 231 -14.23 -3.34 2.28
C THR A 231 -13.28 -4.11 3.20
N ASN A 232 -12.67 -5.19 2.71
CA ASN A 232 -11.81 -6.06 3.52
C ASN A 232 -10.31 -5.77 3.35
N CYS A 233 -9.92 -4.92 2.39
CA CYS A 233 -8.50 -4.69 2.09
C CYS A 233 -7.72 -4.19 3.30
N TYR A 234 -8.28 -3.27 4.09
CA TYR A 234 -7.63 -2.74 5.29
C TYR A 234 -7.39 -3.81 6.35
N GLN A 235 -8.38 -4.71 6.54
CA GLN A 235 -8.24 -5.84 7.45
C GLN A 235 -7.16 -6.80 6.96
N ASN A 236 -7.10 -7.08 5.67
CA ASN A 236 -6.09 -7.95 5.06
C ASN A 236 -4.67 -7.38 5.25
N GLY A 237 -4.48 -6.07 5.04
CA GLY A 237 -3.21 -5.40 5.29
C GLY A 237 -2.77 -5.48 6.75
N LEU A 238 -3.68 -5.22 7.70
CA LEU A 238 -3.39 -5.35 9.13
C LEU A 238 -3.13 -6.80 9.55
N ASN A 239 -3.85 -7.79 8.99
CA ASN A 239 -3.60 -9.21 9.23
C ASN A 239 -2.16 -9.58 8.87
N ALA A 240 -1.71 -9.15 7.67
CA ALA A 240 -0.36 -9.42 7.21
C ALA A 240 0.68 -8.73 8.11
N PHE A 241 0.48 -7.45 8.43
CA PHE A 241 1.40 -6.69 9.25
C PHE A 241 1.53 -7.26 10.67
N PHE A 242 0.43 -7.49 11.36
CA PHE A 242 0.48 -7.99 12.73
C PHE A 242 0.95 -9.45 12.81
N ALA A 243 0.68 -10.27 11.81
CA ALA A 243 1.28 -11.59 11.70
C ALA A 243 2.81 -11.50 11.60
N ALA A 244 3.32 -10.60 10.73
CA ALA A 244 4.76 -10.38 10.58
C ALA A 244 5.40 -9.80 11.85
N VAL A 245 4.75 -8.85 12.54
CA VAL A 245 5.19 -8.33 13.86
C VAL A 245 5.24 -9.42 14.93
N ASN A 246 4.47 -10.48 14.78
CA ASN A 246 4.49 -11.66 15.64
C ASN A 246 5.41 -12.79 15.11
N GLY A 247 6.24 -12.52 14.09
CA GLY A 247 7.27 -13.43 13.58
C GLY A 247 6.86 -14.30 12.39
N ALA A 248 5.69 -14.06 11.79
CA ALA A 248 5.34 -14.75 10.54
C ALA A 248 6.23 -14.25 9.38
N PRO A 249 6.59 -15.12 8.43
CA PRO A 249 7.31 -14.70 7.22
C PRO A 249 6.51 -13.66 6.42
N SER A 250 7.21 -12.66 5.92
CA SER A 250 6.62 -11.63 5.04
C SER A 250 7.57 -11.32 3.90
N SER A 251 7.02 -10.90 2.75
CA SER A 251 7.78 -10.41 1.60
C SER A 251 7.36 -8.97 1.29
N ASN A 252 8.37 -8.15 0.99
CA ASN A 252 8.20 -6.73 0.72
C ASN A 252 9.05 -6.24 -0.46
N GLU A 253 9.78 -7.13 -1.11
CA GLU A 253 10.69 -6.80 -2.24
C GLU A 253 9.97 -6.11 -3.39
N TYR A 254 8.70 -6.47 -3.62
CA TYR A 254 7.87 -5.89 -4.68
C TYR A 254 7.67 -4.37 -4.52
N LEU A 255 7.82 -3.82 -3.34
CA LEU A 255 7.58 -2.38 -3.07
C LEU A 255 8.54 -1.49 -3.87
N SER A 256 9.84 -1.82 -3.91
CA SER A 256 10.80 -1.05 -4.72
C SER A 256 10.57 -1.21 -6.23
N GLN A 257 10.11 -2.37 -6.66
CA GLN A 257 9.77 -2.65 -8.06
C GLN A 257 8.51 -1.90 -8.48
N SER A 258 7.51 -1.81 -7.61
CA SER A 258 6.31 -1.01 -7.83
C SER A 258 6.63 0.48 -7.99
N VAL A 259 7.47 1.04 -7.10
CA VAL A 259 7.90 2.44 -7.21
C VAL A 259 8.69 2.68 -8.50
N ALA A 260 9.52 1.71 -8.94
CA ALA A 260 10.22 1.79 -10.21
C ALA A 260 9.24 1.85 -11.39
N LEU A 261 8.26 0.96 -11.41
CA LEU A 261 7.25 0.90 -12.46
C LEU A 261 6.38 2.18 -12.51
N ILE A 262 6.01 2.75 -11.35
CA ILE A 262 5.34 4.05 -11.28
C ILE A 262 6.21 5.11 -11.96
N GLY A 263 7.51 5.13 -11.68
CA GLY A 263 8.46 6.07 -12.28
C GLY A 263 8.55 5.92 -13.80
N GLU A 264 8.64 4.69 -14.32
CA GLU A 264 8.65 4.42 -15.76
C GLU A 264 7.38 4.95 -16.45
N ILE A 265 6.20 4.66 -15.89
CA ILE A 265 4.91 5.09 -16.45
C ILE A 265 4.76 6.61 -16.39
N THR A 266 5.14 7.23 -15.26
CA THR A 266 5.06 8.69 -15.11
C THR A 266 5.98 9.41 -16.09
N ASN A 267 7.23 8.94 -16.23
CA ASN A 267 8.20 9.51 -17.16
C ASN A 267 7.78 9.36 -18.62
N PHE A 268 7.08 8.27 -18.95
CA PHE A 268 6.54 8.08 -20.31
C PHE A 268 5.60 9.25 -20.71
N PHE A 269 4.71 9.68 -19.80
CA PHE A 269 3.79 10.78 -20.06
C PHE A 269 4.44 12.16 -19.97
N LEU A 270 5.50 12.34 -19.19
CA LEU A 270 6.23 13.61 -19.10
C LEU A 270 7.09 13.90 -20.34
N ASN A 271 7.44 12.85 -21.10
CA ASN A 271 8.31 12.96 -22.28
C ASN A 271 7.52 12.97 -23.61
N GLN A 272 6.20 13.06 -23.58
CA GLN A 272 5.32 13.26 -24.75
C GLN A 272 4.88 14.72 -24.89
#